data_45fdd4bba98eff20999d47a7762ff1b7
#
_entry.id   45fdd4bba98eff20999d47a7762ff1b7
#
_cell.length_a   1.000
_cell.length_b   1.000
_cell.length_c   1.000
_cell.angle_alpha   90.00
_cell.angle_beta   90.00
_cell.angle_gamma   90.00
#
_symmetry.space_group_name_H-M   'P 1'
#
loop_
_entity.id
_entity.type
_entity.pdbx_description
1 polymer ?
#
loop_
_entity_poly.entity_id
_entity_poly.type
_entity_poly.pdbx_seq_one_letter_code
_entity_poly.pdbx_strand_id
1 'polypeptide(L)'
;MKFHVNTERKKDPEIIIFACILAGMAVYYGCRMFTLTPWYDELYTYYYFISRGPVYAAIHWPVPNNHVGYSVLSAFLDFFGNPYIGLRGVSYLCALINMVLLFLLGRRYFKEGISLAVVSGYCLLNLVNQLSVQGRGYTLSVTCFLTAVSMLDVICREERVRKKTYVFFALSLVLGLYTVPSDVYWVIPVCLSGGIYLLLQAFAEKRSRQGKLIEASAFQKLIRLILVSLLAAFITICLYGIIWLAIGSNLLIKEDPAFQGTGHVQMILRHPFICVSTGIDYMLATPYIQSVSKEGFLTKLVTWLQNLFIQYLDGSWWLIPMIVIGGFLALGIRTVIGSRKRRQLSEEDMKDQEKEEFTGQTKEKMAGILPLLTVICTLAIPLFLFVQHKLPYYRVFMYGGALTALLLGFFLDWILPDDRKKTGYAAFLTVAAFGIWCFATRGYQNQYSDREHSMQEVLAKGNIEEAQNVCVTDCTQQYLIRFLYGITCENQQIEGSDFLLLDRRMADPDFTEMEWEFYHYYNTIPWDYVNTEMEKKYENQNFILYTGIREETK
;
A
#
# COMPACT_ATOMS: atom_id res chain seq x y z
N MET A 1 8.24 -0.68 -28.57
CA MET A 1 9.31 0.20 -28.12
C MET A 1 10.56 -0.17 -28.91
N LYS A 2 10.87 0.53 -30.01
CA LYS A 2 12.15 0.39 -30.69
C LYS A 2 13.11 1.32 -29.97
N PHE A 3 13.99 0.76 -29.16
CA PHE A 3 15.15 1.49 -28.68
C PHE A 3 16.08 1.72 -29.88
N HIS A 4 16.19 2.96 -30.36
CA HIS A 4 17.34 3.32 -31.19
C HIS A 4 18.58 3.19 -30.30
N VAL A 5 19.29 2.11 -30.45
CA VAL A 5 20.60 1.89 -29.84
C VAL A 5 21.61 2.74 -30.63
N ASN A 6 21.83 3.94 -30.13
CA ASN A 6 22.98 4.74 -30.62
C ASN A 6 24.23 4.19 -29.96
N THR A 7 25.19 3.71 -30.73
CA THR A 7 26.30 2.85 -30.33
C THR A 7 27.48 3.56 -29.61
N GLU A 8 27.33 4.83 -29.24
CA GLU A 8 28.26 5.53 -28.33
C GLU A 8 27.49 5.97 -27.05
N ARG A 9 27.04 4.99 -26.23
CA ARG A 9 26.46 5.32 -24.93
C ARG A 9 27.57 5.69 -23.94
N LYS A 10 27.85 6.98 -23.77
CA LYS A 10 28.33 7.46 -22.47
C LYS A 10 27.35 6.91 -21.42
N LYS A 11 27.87 6.08 -20.50
CA LYS A 11 27.04 5.52 -19.39
C LYS A 11 26.39 6.71 -18.68
N ASP A 12 25.06 6.75 -18.70
CA ASP A 12 24.28 7.81 -18.04
C ASP A 12 24.48 7.68 -16.52
N PRO A 13 25.15 8.63 -15.85
CA PRO A 13 25.50 8.49 -14.44
C PRO A 13 24.26 8.36 -13.54
N GLU A 14 23.15 8.98 -13.92
CA GLU A 14 21.90 8.91 -13.17
C GLU A 14 21.35 7.48 -13.13
N ILE A 15 21.43 6.74 -14.23
CA ILE A 15 21.00 5.32 -14.28
C ILE A 15 21.93 4.46 -13.43
N ILE A 16 23.23 4.72 -13.44
CA ILE A 16 24.20 3.94 -12.65
C ILE A 16 23.94 4.16 -11.16
N ILE A 17 23.80 5.43 -10.74
CA ILE A 17 23.50 5.76 -9.33
C ILE A 17 22.17 5.13 -8.90
N PHE A 18 21.14 5.24 -9.74
CA PHE A 18 19.84 4.60 -9.47
C PHE A 18 19.97 3.08 -9.31
N ALA A 19 20.74 2.42 -10.20
CA ALA A 19 20.95 0.97 -10.09
C ALA A 19 21.67 0.59 -8.78
N CYS A 20 22.63 1.40 -8.31
CA CYS A 20 23.27 1.20 -7.01
C CYS A 20 22.29 1.37 -5.84
N ILE A 21 21.43 2.41 -5.88
CA ILE A 21 20.38 2.63 -4.87
C ILE A 21 19.41 1.43 -4.86
N LEU A 22 18.95 1.02 -6.04
CA LEU A 22 18.00 -0.11 -6.18
C LEU A 22 18.61 -1.40 -5.64
N ALA A 23 19.87 -1.68 -5.95
CA ALA A 23 20.59 -2.85 -5.44
C ALA A 23 20.76 -2.80 -3.91
N GLY A 24 21.15 -1.64 -3.37
CA GLY A 24 21.25 -1.44 -1.92
C GLY A 24 19.92 -1.64 -1.21
N MET A 25 18.83 -1.07 -1.75
CA MET A 25 17.49 -1.25 -1.20
C MET A 25 16.96 -2.68 -1.36
N ALA A 26 17.33 -3.38 -2.45
CA ALA A 26 16.98 -4.79 -2.61
C ALA A 26 17.62 -5.66 -1.51
N VAL A 27 18.90 -5.42 -1.18
CA VAL A 27 19.55 -6.11 -0.07
C VAL A 27 18.88 -5.73 1.26
N TYR A 28 18.66 -4.43 1.51
CA TYR A 28 18.05 -3.95 2.74
C TYR A 28 16.65 -4.52 2.95
N TYR A 29 15.76 -4.43 1.97
CA TYR A 29 14.43 -5.00 2.06
C TYR A 29 14.45 -6.52 2.11
N GLY A 30 15.40 -7.17 1.40
CA GLY A 30 15.61 -8.62 1.47
C GLY A 30 15.96 -9.08 2.89
N CYS A 31 16.92 -8.42 3.54
CA CYS A 31 17.24 -8.70 4.94
C CYS A 31 16.02 -8.52 5.85
N ARG A 32 15.31 -7.39 5.74
CA ARG A 32 14.13 -7.10 6.56
C ARG A 32 13.00 -8.11 6.33
N MET A 33 12.81 -8.60 5.11
CA MET A 33 11.82 -9.61 4.79
C MET A 33 11.95 -10.86 5.66
N PHE A 34 13.18 -11.28 5.96
CA PHE A 34 13.47 -12.49 6.75
C PHE A 34 13.70 -12.23 8.23
N THR A 35 14.05 -11.00 8.64
CA THR A 35 14.45 -10.71 10.03
C THR A 35 13.37 -10.01 10.85
N LEU A 36 12.43 -9.30 10.21
CA LEU A 36 11.36 -8.65 10.96
C LEU A 36 10.36 -9.68 11.46
N THR A 37 10.00 -9.59 12.73
CA THR A 37 8.92 -10.38 13.30
C THR A 37 7.62 -10.10 12.56
N PRO A 38 6.89 -11.13 12.07
CA PRO A 38 5.58 -10.92 11.48
C PRO A 38 4.58 -10.44 12.52
N TRP A 39 3.77 -9.47 12.18
CA TRP A 39 2.71 -8.99 13.05
C TRP A 39 1.40 -9.76 12.81
N TYR A 40 0.43 -9.58 13.69
CA TYR A 40 -0.81 -10.34 13.69
C TYR A 40 -1.53 -10.38 12.34
N ASP A 41 -1.77 -9.22 11.70
CA ASP A 41 -2.46 -9.17 10.40
C ASP A 41 -1.72 -9.95 9.29
N GLU A 42 -0.38 -10.02 9.34
CA GLU A 42 0.42 -10.83 8.41
C GLU A 42 0.20 -12.31 8.67
N LEU A 43 0.29 -12.73 9.95
CA LEU A 43 0.12 -14.13 10.35
C LEU A 43 -1.29 -14.63 10.04
N TYR A 44 -2.30 -13.80 10.34
CA TYR A 44 -3.68 -14.08 9.97
C TYR A 44 -3.83 -14.26 8.45
N THR A 45 -3.28 -13.32 7.66
CA THR A 45 -3.30 -13.40 6.19
C THR A 45 -2.61 -14.67 5.68
N TYR A 46 -1.50 -15.08 6.29
CA TYR A 46 -0.78 -16.27 5.90
C TYR A 46 -1.60 -17.54 6.15
N TYR A 47 -2.06 -17.75 7.38
CA TYR A 47 -2.74 -19.00 7.77
C TYR A 47 -4.17 -19.12 7.25
N TYR A 48 -4.90 -18.00 7.17
CA TYR A 48 -6.28 -18.04 6.69
C TYR A 48 -6.43 -17.98 5.18
N PHE A 49 -5.44 -17.45 4.45
CA PHE A 49 -5.56 -17.28 3.01
C PHE A 49 -4.38 -17.87 2.22
N ILE A 50 -3.14 -17.40 2.45
CA ILE A 50 -2.00 -17.69 1.60
C ILE A 50 -1.67 -19.17 1.60
N SER A 51 -1.47 -19.77 2.79
CA SER A 51 -1.09 -21.18 2.94
C SER A 51 -2.15 -22.19 2.48
N ARG A 52 -3.39 -21.72 2.25
CA ARG A 52 -4.49 -22.54 1.74
C ARG A 52 -4.62 -22.52 0.22
N GLY A 53 -3.76 -21.78 -0.45
CA GLY A 53 -3.66 -21.70 -1.90
C GLY A 53 -4.48 -20.61 -2.55
N PRO A 54 -4.19 -20.31 -3.84
CA PRO A 54 -4.71 -19.12 -4.51
C PRO A 54 -6.23 -19.14 -4.73
N VAL A 55 -6.83 -20.30 -4.93
CA VAL A 55 -8.29 -20.42 -5.10
C VAL A 55 -9.01 -20.10 -3.80
N TYR A 56 -8.52 -20.64 -2.69
CA TYR A 56 -9.09 -20.37 -1.37
C TYR A 56 -8.98 -18.88 -1.03
N ALA A 57 -7.79 -18.28 -1.25
CA ALA A 57 -7.56 -16.86 -1.03
C ALA A 57 -8.51 -15.96 -1.85
N ALA A 58 -8.88 -16.39 -3.08
CA ALA A 58 -9.73 -15.64 -3.99
C ALA A 58 -11.22 -15.60 -3.58
N ILE A 59 -11.69 -16.57 -2.79
CA ILE A 59 -13.13 -16.72 -2.48
C ILE A 59 -13.46 -16.60 -0.98
N HIS A 60 -12.44 -16.49 -0.11
CA HIS A 60 -12.64 -16.51 1.33
C HIS A 60 -12.56 -15.11 1.94
N TRP A 61 -13.58 -14.75 2.73
CA TRP A 61 -13.67 -13.44 3.37
C TRP A 61 -14.36 -13.56 4.74
N PRO A 62 -13.73 -14.18 5.74
CA PRO A 62 -14.33 -14.36 7.06
C PRO A 62 -14.54 -13.05 7.80
N VAL A 63 -13.64 -12.09 7.58
CA VAL A 63 -13.71 -10.71 8.08
C VAL A 63 -13.06 -9.79 7.04
N PRO A 64 -13.28 -8.47 7.05
CA PRO A 64 -12.72 -7.55 6.05
C PRO A 64 -11.20 -7.34 6.20
N ASN A 65 -10.46 -8.42 6.40
CA ASN A 65 -9.00 -8.46 6.55
C ASN A 65 -8.28 -9.06 5.33
N ASN A 66 -8.97 -9.75 4.42
CA ASN A 66 -8.36 -10.32 3.23
C ASN A 66 -8.05 -9.23 2.19
N HIS A 67 -6.79 -9.02 1.91
CA HIS A 67 -6.33 -8.27 0.75
C HIS A 67 -6.26 -9.20 -0.46
N VAL A 68 -7.42 -9.46 -1.08
CA VAL A 68 -7.64 -10.60 -1.96
C VAL A 68 -6.58 -10.72 -3.08
N GLY A 69 -6.38 -9.66 -3.87
CA GLY A 69 -5.38 -9.67 -4.94
C GLY A 69 -3.96 -9.97 -4.44
N TYR A 70 -3.61 -9.42 -3.27
CA TYR A 70 -2.34 -9.71 -2.61
C TYR A 70 -2.23 -11.17 -2.17
N SER A 71 -3.24 -11.66 -1.46
CA SER A 71 -3.25 -13.03 -0.93
C SER A 71 -3.17 -14.08 -2.04
N VAL A 72 -3.86 -13.84 -3.17
CA VAL A 72 -3.79 -14.71 -4.35
C VAL A 72 -2.38 -14.76 -4.94
N LEU A 73 -1.74 -13.58 -5.16
CA LEU A 73 -0.38 -13.52 -5.69
C LEU A 73 0.64 -14.13 -4.72
N SER A 74 0.48 -13.88 -3.43
CA SER A 74 1.33 -14.45 -2.37
C SER A 74 1.20 -15.96 -2.28
N ALA A 75 -0.01 -16.52 -2.45
CA ALA A 75 -0.22 -17.96 -2.47
C ALA A 75 0.51 -18.66 -3.63
N PHE A 76 0.73 -17.98 -4.77
CA PHE A 76 1.61 -18.51 -5.82
C PHE A 76 3.09 -18.50 -5.40
N LEU A 77 3.53 -17.49 -4.64
CA LEU A 77 4.91 -17.46 -4.13
C LEU A 77 5.14 -18.46 -2.99
N ASP A 78 4.09 -18.84 -2.26
CA ASP A 78 4.16 -19.83 -1.19
C ASP A 78 4.52 -21.24 -1.70
N PHE A 79 4.30 -21.53 -2.98
CA PHE A 79 4.76 -22.76 -3.63
C PHE A 79 6.29 -22.94 -3.64
N PHE A 80 7.06 -21.88 -3.37
CA PHE A 80 8.50 -22.01 -3.14
C PHE A 80 8.86 -22.68 -1.80
N GLY A 81 7.89 -22.95 -0.93
CA GLY A 81 8.06 -23.68 0.33
C GLY A 81 8.74 -22.88 1.45
N ASN A 82 8.89 -21.56 1.30
CA ASN A 82 9.40 -20.69 2.34
C ASN A 82 8.30 -19.71 2.78
N PRO A 83 7.84 -19.75 4.06
CA PRO A 83 6.71 -18.95 4.52
C PRO A 83 6.97 -17.43 4.45
N TYR A 84 8.22 -16.99 4.61
CA TYR A 84 8.56 -15.56 4.45
C TYR A 84 8.42 -15.12 2.99
N ILE A 85 8.82 -15.95 2.03
CA ILE A 85 8.65 -15.67 0.59
C ILE A 85 7.17 -15.68 0.23
N GLY A 86 6.41 -16.69 0.69
CA GLY A 86 4.97 -16.75 0.51
C GLY A 86 4.28 -15.51 1.08
N LEU A 87 4.60 -15.14 2.33
CA LEU A 87 3.98 -14.02 3.01
C LEU A 87 4.38 -12.65 2.43
N ARG A 88 5.68 -12.40 2.19
CA ARG A 88 6.24 -11.06 1.96
C ARG A 88 6.83 -10.83 0.58
N GLY A 89 7.00 -11.87 -0.22
CA GLY A 89 7.67 -11.79 -1.53
C GLY A 89 6.99 -10.82 -2.49
N VAL A 90 5.65 -10.76 -2.51
CA VAL A 90 4.91 -9.80 -3.34
C VAL A 90 5.22 -8.37 -2.92
N SER A 91 5.20 -8.05 -1.63
CA SER A 91 5.52 -6.69 -1.12
C SER A 91 6.96 -6.31 -1.49
N TYR A 92 7.92 -7.21 -1.28
CA TYR A 92 9.32 -7.00 -1.64
C TYR A 92 9.50 -6.65 -3.12
N LEU A 93 8.93 -7.45 -4.02
CA LEU A 93 9.00 -7.20 -5.46
C LEU A 93 8.33 -5.88 -5.84
N CYS A 94 7.16 -5.60 -5.29
CA CYS A 94 6.43 -4.37 -5.52
C CYS A 94 7.19 -3.14 -5.02
N ALA A 95 7.89 -3.22 -3.88
CA ALA A 95 8.71 -2.13 -3.37
C ALA A 95 9.80 -1.72 -4.38
N LEU A 96 10.49 -2.70 -4.97
CA LEU A 96 11.51 -2.44 -5.99
C LEU A 96 10.89 -1.88 -7.29
N ILE A 97 9.75 -2.42 -7.72
CA ILE A 97 9.01 -1.92 -8.89
C ILE A 97 8.58 -0.46 -8.67
N ASN A 98 8.11 -0.10 -7.47
CA ASN A 98 7.71 1.26 -7.12
C ASN A 98 8.87 2.25 -7.26
N MET A 99 10.07 1.88 -6.83
CA MET A 99 11.28 2.69 -7.03
C MET A 99 11.57 2.90 -8.51
N VAL A 100 11.47 1.84 -9.34
CA VAL A 100 11.69 1.94 -10.79
C VAL A 100 10.65 2.85 -11.44
N LEU A 101 9.38 2.69 -11.11
CA LEU A 101 8.30 3.52 -11.68
C LEU A 101 8.45 5.00 -11.31
N LEU A 102 8.76 5.30 -10.04
CA LEU A 102 9.03 6.66 -9.59
C LEU A 102 10.27 7.27 -10.28
N PHE A 103 11.35 6.50 -10.44
CA PHE A 103 12.53 6.94 -11.16
C PHE A 103 12.22 7.30 -12.61
N LEU A 104 11.48 6.42 -13.32
CA LEU A 104 11.10 6.64 -14.71
C LEU A 104 10.15 7.83 -14.88
N LEU A 105 9.20 8.01 -13.97
CA LEU A 105 8.35 9.21 -13.92
C LEU A 105 9.20 10.46 -13.64
N GLY A 106 10.08 10.41 -12.64
CA GLY A 106 10.96 11.51 -12.27
C GLY A 106 11.83 11.95 -13.45
N ARG A 107 12.48 11.03 -14.14
CA ARG A 107 13.31 11.33 -15.31
C ARG A 107 12.55 11.99 -16.47
N ARG A 108 11.26 11.74 -16.56
CA ARG A 108 10.41 12.31 -17.60
C ARG A 108 10.02 13.76 -17.31
N TYR A 109 9.92 14.13 -16.03
CA TYR A 109 9.35 15.41 -15.61
C TYR A 109 10.35 16.37 -14.99
N PHE A 110 11.44 15.88 -14.42
CA PHE A 110 12.39 16.67 -13.64
C PHE A 110 13.75 16.78 -14.30
N LYS A 111 14.55 17.76 -13.87
CA LYS A 111 15.95 17.92 -14.24
C LYS A 111 16.78 16.73 -13.76
N GLU A 112 17.95 16.55 -14.37
CA GLU A 112 18.90 15.47 -14.04
C GLU A 112 19.28 15.51 -12.55
N GLY A 113 19.28 14.36 -11.89
CA GLY A 113 19.56 14.20 -10.46
C GLY A 113 18.34 14.34 -9.54
N ILE A 114 17.30 15.09 -9.91
CA ILE A 114 16.10 15.25 -9.07
C ILE A 114 15.28 13.97 -8.99
N SER A 115 15.28 13.14 -10.05
CA SER A 115 14.63 11.83 -10.01
C SER A 115 15.24 10.92 -8.93
N LEU A 116 16.55 11.03 -8.67
CA LEU A 116 17.21 10.31 -7.57
C LEU A 116 16.76 10.84 -6.21
N ALA A 117 16.59 12.16 -6.06
CA ALA A 117 16.06 12.77 -4.84
C ALA A 117 14.61 12.33 -4.57
N VAL A 118 13.77 12.21 -5.61
CA VAL A 118 12.38 11.71 -5.51
C VAL A 118 12.36 10.28 -5.00
N VAL A 119 13.16 9.37 -5.58
CA VAL A 119 13.23 7.97 -5.15
C VAL A 119 13.77 7.86 -3.72
N SER A 120 14.84 8.60 -3.41
CA SER A 120 15.41 8.59 -2.06
C SER A 120 14.42 9.14 -1.03
N GLY A 121 13.71 10.24 -1.36
CA GLY A 121 12.65 10.80 -0.54
C GLY A 121 11.51 9.82 -0.28
N TYR A 122 11.11 9.04 -1.29
CA TYR A 122 10.11 7.98 -1.14
C TYR A 122 10.57 6.88 -0.17
N CYS A 123 11.79 6.36 -0.36
CA CYS A 123 12.36 5.31 0.49
C CYS A 123 12.62 5.78 1.93
N LEU A 124 12.81 7.08 2.14
CA LEU A 124 13.01 7.71 3.44
C LEU A 124 11.76 7.67 4.32
N LEU A 125 10.56 7.67 3.72
CA LEU A 125 9.31 7.72 4.48
C LEU A 125 9.13 6.44 5.31
N ASN A 126 8.95 6.60 6.63
CA ASN A 126 8.87 5.49 7.56
C ASN A 126 7.72 4.52 7.22
N LEU A 127 6.52 5.04 6.99
CA LEU A 127 5.36 4.22 6.59
C LEU A 127 5.63 3.40 5.32
N VAL A 128 6.30 4.00 4.32
CA VAL A 128 6.69 3.33 3.08
C VAL A 128 7.70 2.23 3.37
N ASN A 129 8.73 2.55 4.15
CA ASN A 129 9.80 1.62 4.49
C ASN A 129 9.28 0.40 5.27
N GLN A 130 8.39 0.63 6.23
CA GLN A 130 7.76 -0.45 7.01
C GLN A 130 6.91 -1.36 6.14
N LEU A 131 5.99 -0.80 5.35
CA LEU A 131 5.04 -1.57 4.54
C LEU A 131 5.69 -2.25 3.33
N SER A 132 6.91 -1.81 2.92
CA SER A 132 7.62 -2.36 1.75
C SER A 132 7.95 -3.85 1.85
N VAL A 133 7.99 -4.40 3.07
CA VAL A 133 8.28 -5.82 3.31
C VAL A 133 7.18 -6.52 4.11
N GLN A 134 6.15 -5.82 4.53
CA GLN A 134 5.05 -6.47 5.27
C GLN A 134 4.13 -7.24 4.34
N GLY A 135 3.63 -8.37 4.81
CA GLY A 135 2.76 -9.30 4.10
C GLY A 135 1.33 -8.79 3.93
N ARG A 136 1.18 -7.54 3.41
CA ARG A 136 -0.10 -6.88 3.19
C ARG A 136 -0.15 -6.17 1.84
N GLY A 137 -1.34 -5.97 1.30
CA GLY A 137 -1.56 -5.46 -0.07
C GLY A 137 -1.18 -4.00 -0.33
N TYR A 138 -0.73 -3.24 0.67
CA TYR A 138 -0.52 -1.79 0.51
C TYR A 138 0.59 -1.45 -0.47
N THR A 139 1.69 -2.19 -0.47
CA THR A 139 2.81 -1.99 -1.42
C THR A 139 2.41 -2.34 -2.84
N LEU A 140 1.60 -3.39 -3.03
CA LEU A 140 1.01 -3.74 -4.32
C LEU A 140 0.03 -2.66 -4.80
N SER A 141 -0.78 -2.07 -3.90
CA SER A 141 -1.64 -0.93 -4.19
C SER A 141 -0.85 0.25 -4.77
N VAL A 142 0.31 0.60 -4.16
CA VAL A 142 1.20 1.64 -4.70
C VAL A 142 1.74 1.27 -6.08
N THR A 143 2.07 0.01 -6.33
CA THR A 143 2.49 -0.46 -7.66
C THR A 143 1.39 -0.27 -8.69
N CYS A 144 0.15 -0.60 -8.33
CA CYS A 144 -1.02 -0.38 -9.18
C CYS A 144 -1.24 1.12 -9.44
N PHE A 145 -1.18 1.95 -8.40
CA PHE A 145 -1.27 3.41 -8.52
C PHE A 145 -0.22 3.98 -9.47
N LEU A 146 1.07 3.69 -9.25
CA LEU A 146 2.17 4.22 -10.07
C LEU A 146 2.12 3.69 -11.52
N THR A 147 1.66 2.45 -11.71
CA THR A 147 1.43 1.90 -13.05
C THR A 147 0.29 2.62 -13.74
N ALA A 148 -0.84 2.84 -13.05
CA ALA A 148 -1.97 3.61 -13.59
C ALA A 148 -1.54 5.04 -13.97
N VAL A 149 -0.80 5.73 -13.11
CA VAL A 149 -0.24 7.07 -13.38
C VAL A 149 0.67 7.05 -14.61
N SER A 150 1.57 6.07 -14.71
CA SER A 150 2.50 5.94 -15.84
C SER A 150 1.77 5.67 -17.16
N MET A 151 0.75 4.80 -17.15
CA MET A 151 -0.04 4.49 -18.34
C MET A 151 -0.92 5.68 -18.73
N LEU A 152 -1.49 6.39 -17.78
CA LEU A 152 -2.28 7.58 -18.01
C LEU A 152 -1.44 8.72 -18.62
N ASP A 153 -0.20 8.89 -18.14
CA ASP A 153 0.74 9.84 -18.72
C ASP A 153 1.01 9.54 -20.22
N VAL A 154 1.23 8.26 -20.55
CA VAL A 154 1.38 7.81 -21.94
C VAL A 154 0.11 8.07 -22.75
N ILE A 155 -1.09 7.79 -22.21
CA ILE A 155 -2.38 8.04 -22.88
C ILE A 155 -2.54 9.54 -23.22
N CYS A 156 -2.15 10.40 -22.28
CA CYS A 156 -2.29 11.85 -22.44
C CYS A 156 -1.27 12.45 -23.42
N ARG A 157 -0.05 11.91 -23.46
CA ARG A 157 1.03 12.46 -24.30
C ARG A 157 1.08 11.94 -25.72
N GLU A 158 1.00 10.61 -25.89
CA GLU A 158 1.20 10.01 -27.23
C GLU A 158 0.04 10.29 -28.15
N GLU A 159 0.29 10.73 -29.37
CA GLU A 159 -0.76 10.92 -30.38
C GLU A 159 -1.47 9.60 -30.70
N ARG A 160 -0.70 8.52 -30.87
CA ARG A 160 -1.19 7.16 -31.18
C ARG A 160 -0.93 6.22 -30.00
N VAL A 161 -1.91 6.10 -29.12
CA VAL A 161 -1.83 5.23 -27.94
C VAL A 161 -2.04 3.77 -28.33
N ARG A 162 -1.14 2.90 -27.92
CA ARG A 162 -1.23 1.45 -28.16
C ARG A 162 -2.33 0.84 -27.28
N LYS A 163 -3.07 -0.15 -27.81
CA LYS A 163 -4.13 -0.86 -27.07
C LYS A 163 -3.62 -1.41 -25.72
N LYS A 164 -2.40 -1.96 -25.68
CA LYS A 164 -1.80 -2.49 -24.46
C LYS A 164 -1.67 -1.46 -23.31
N THR A 165 -1.48 -0.16 -23.63
CA THR A 165 -1.43 0.90 -22.61
C THR A 165 -2.77 1.01 -21.86
N TYR A 166 -3.90 0.96 -22.59
CA TYR A 166 -5.22 0.94 -21.96
C TYR A 166 -5.47 -0.35 -21.16
N VAL A 167 -4.97 -1.50 -21.64
CA VAL A 167 -5.08 -2.78 -20.92
C VAL A 167 -4.30 -2.71 -19.60
N PHE A 168 -3.05 -2.24 -19.59
CA PHE A 168 -2.29 -2.09 -18.37
C PHE A 168 -2.89 -1.06 -17.42
N PHE A 169 -3.46 0.01 -17.93
CA PHE A 169 -4.22 0.97 -17.11
C PHE A 169 -5.42 0.27 -16.44
N ALA A 170 -6.26 -0.44 -17.20
CA ALA A 170 -7.41 -1.16 -16.64
C ALA A 170 -6.99 -2.22 -15.60
N LEU A 171 -5.97 -3.03 -15.92
CA LEU A 171 -5.46 -4.05 -15.01
C LEU A 171 -4.95 -3.44 -13.69
N SER A 172 -4.32 -2.26 -13.75
CA SER A 172 -3.88 -1.55 -12.53
C SER A 172 -5.07 -1.14 -11.66
N LEU A 173 -6.16 -0.64 -12.26
CA LEU A 173 -7.37 -0.28 -11.52
C LEU A 173 -8.03 -1.51 -10.90
N VAL A 174 -8.19 -2.59 -11.68
CA VAL A 174 -8.80 -3.85 -11.22
C VAL A 174 -7.98 -4.47 -10.10
N LEU A 175 -6.67 -4.63 -10.31
CA LEU A 175 -5.80 -5.27 -9.31
C LEU A 175 -5.71 -4.43 -8.03
N GLY A 176 -5.64 -3.11 -8.13
CA GLY A 176 -5.67 -2.23 -6.99
C GLY A 176 -6.93 -2.44 -6.15
N LEU A 177 -8.11 -2.24 -6.76
CA LEU A 177 -9.40 -2.40 -6.09
C LEU A 177 -9.63 -3.82 -5.55
N TYR A 178 -9.17 -4.85 -6.27
CA TYR A 178 -9.28 -6.24 -5.83
C TYR A 178 -8.29 -6.57 -4.70
N THR A 179 -7.18 -5.83 -4.62
CA THR A 179 -6.22 -5.95 -3.52
C THR A 179 -6.75 -5.27 -2.26
N VAL A 180 -7.11 -3.99 -2.36
CA VAL A 180 -7.62 -3.20 -1.23
C VAL A 180 -8.83 -2.39 -1.70
N PRO A 181 -10.06 -2.68 -1.23
CA PRO A 181 -11.25 -1.93 -1.66
C PRO A 181 -11.14 -0.41 -1.44
N SER A 182 -10.40 0.02 -0.43
CA SER A 182 -10.14 1.45 -0.16
C SER A 182 -9.25 2.13 -1.22
N ASP A 183 -8.72 1.41 -2.21
CA ASP A 183 -8.03 2.00 -3.35
C ASP A 183 -8.91 2.94 -4.21
N VAL A 184 -10.21 2.98 -3.95
CA VAL A 184 -11.12 4.03 -4.46
C VAL A 184 -10.58 5.44 -4.15
N TYR A 185 -9.83 5.62 -3.07
CA TYR A 185 -9.23 6.90 -2.70
C TYR A 185 -8.18 7.41 -3.69
N TRP A 186 -7.56 6.55 -4.49
CA TRP A 186 -6.68 6.97 -5.57
C TRP A 186 -7.25 6.66 -6.97
N VAL A 187 -8.03 5.60 -7.13
CA VAL A 187 -8.62 5.22 -8.44
C VAL A 187 -9.50 6.34 -8.98
N ILE A 188 -10.42 6.85 -8.18
CA ILE A 188 -11.32 7.93 -8.60
C ILE A 188 -10.54 9.20 -8.99
N PRO A 189 -9.62 9.74 -8.15
CA PRO A 189 -8.83 10.91 -8.51
C PRO A 189 -7.96 10.73 -9.75
N VAL A 190 -7.36 9.56 -9.96
CA VAL A 190 -6.56 9.26 -11.17
C VAL A 190 -7.43 9.30 -12.42
N CYS A 191 -8.58 8.63 -12.42
CA CYS A 191 -9.53 8.64 -13.55
C CYS A 191 -10.05 10.06 -13.80
N LEU A 192 -10.41 10.80 -12.75
CA LEU A 192 -10.88 12.18 -12.84
C LEU A 192 -9.80 13.10 -13.42
N SER A 193 -8.56 12.97 -12.97
CA SER A 193 -7.43 13.75 -13.49
C SER A 193 -7.24 13.55 -14.99
N GLY A 194 -7.30 12.28 -15.44
CA GLY A 194 -7.23 11.92 -16.85
C GLY A 194 -8.38 12.50 -17.66
N GLY A 195 -9.60 12.38 -17.11
CA GLY A 195 -10.80 12.94 -17.74
C GLY A 195 -10.73 14.45 -17.92
N ILE A 196 -10.39 15.19 -16.86
CA ILE A 196 -10.24 16.65 -16.88
C ILE A 196 -9.14 17.06 -17.88
N TYR A 197 -7.99 16.41 -17.82
CA TYR A 197 -6.85 16.76 -18.69
C TYR A 197 -7.19 16.57 -20.16
N LEU A 198 -7.76 15.41 -20.55
CA LEU A 198 -8.13 15.11 -21.92
C LEU A 198 -9.28 15.99 -22.43
N LEU A 199 -10.22 16.35 -21.55
CA LEU A 199 -11.29 17.29 -21.88
C LEU A 199 -10.74 18.69 -22.17
N LEU A 200 -9.82 19.20 -21.33
CA LEU A 200 -9.15 20.49 -21.55
C LEU A 200 -8.34 20.48 -22.86
N GLN A 201 -7.63 19.40 -23.15
CA GLN A 201 -6.94 19.23 -24.44
C GLN A 201 -7.91 19.24 -25.63
N ALA A 202 -9.04 18.52 -25.53
CA ALA A 202 -10.03 18.47 -26.59
C ALA A 202 -10.63 19.86 -26.88
N PHE A 203 -10.90 20.66 -25.85
CA PHE A 203 -11.33 22.04 -26.03
C PHE A 203 -10.25 22.93 -26.70
N ALA A 204 -8.99 22.74 -26.35
CA ALA A 204 -7.88 23.43 -26.97
C ALA A 204 -7.72 23.05 -28.45
N GLU A 205 -7.80 21.75 -28.79
CA GLU A 205 -7.77 21.27 -30.16
C GLU A 205 -8.94 21.82 -30.98
N LYS A 206 -10.18 21.80 -30.41
CA LYS A 206 -11.36 22.39 -31.07
C LYS A 206 -11.15 23.85 -31.43
N ARG A 207 -10.62 24.64 -30.46
CA ARG A 207 -10.39 26.07 -30.65
C ARG A 207 -9.34 26.36 -31.74
N SER A 208 -8.25 25.56 -31.77
CA SER A 208 -7.18 25.72 -32.74
C SER A 208 -7.60 25.31 -34.18
N ARG A 209 -8.38 24.24 -34.34
CA ARG A 209 -8.76 23.69 -35.66
C ARG A 209 -10.11 24.16 -36.17
N GLN A 210 -10.85 24.96 -35.42
CA GLN A 210 -12.25 25.38 -35.74
C GLN A 210 -13.18 24.19 -36.06
N GLY A 211 -12.87 22.99 -35.58
CA GLY A 211 -13.59 21.74 -35.84
C GLY A 211 -14.64 21.41 -34.77
N LYS A 212 -15.30 20.27 -34.93
CA LYS A 212 -16.22 19.72 -33.93
C LYS A 212 -15.41 19.07 -32.77
N LEU A 213 -15.93 19.17 -31.55
CA LEU A 213 -15.30 18.57 -30.36
C LEU A 213 -15.09 17.05 -30.49
N ILE A 214 -16.04 16.36 -31.11
CA ILE A 214 -16.04 14.90 -31.32
C ILE A 214 -14.88 14.47 -32.24
N GLU A 215 -14.43 15.33 -33.13
CA GLU A 215 -13.33 15.07 -34.06
C GLU A 215 -11.96 15.27 -33.44
N ALA A 216 -11.90 15.89 -32.24
CA ALA A 216 -10.66 16.10 -31.52
C ALA A 216 -10.05 14.75 -31.04
N SER A 217 -8.78 14.56 -31.31
CA SER A 217 -8.04 13.35 -30.93
C SER A 217 -8.10 13.10 -29.41
N ALA A 218 -7.97 14.15 -28.60
CA ALA A 218 -8.09 14.09 -27.16
C ALA A 218 -9.48 13.67 -26.67
N PHE A 219 -10.55 14.07 -27.38
CA PHE A 219 -11.91 13.63 -27.05
C PHE A 219 -12.11 12.13 -27.30
N GLN A 220 -11.55 11.59 -28.38
CA GLN A 220 -11.60 10.15 -28.65
C GLN A 220 -10.82 9.35 -27.57
N LYS A 221 -9.68 9.88 -27.10
CA LYS A 221 -8.93 9.28 -25.98
C LYS A 221 -9.75 9.33 -24.69
N LEU A 222 -10.46 10.43 -24.41
CA LEU A 222 -11.36 10.57 -23.27
C LEU A 222 -12.45 9.51 -23.27
N ILE A 223 -13.14 9.31 -24.40
CA ILE A 223 -14.17 8.26 -24.52
C ILE A 223 -13.57 6.87 -24.22
N ARG A 224 -12.39 6.57 -24.80
CA ARG A 224 -11.72 5.28 -24.53
C ARG A 224 -11.32 5.14 -23.07
N LEU A 225 -10.84 6.21 -22.42
CA LEU A 225 -10.50 6.21 -21.00
C LEU A 225 -11.72 5.91 -20.14
N ILE A 226 -12.86 6.55 -20.43
CA ILE A 226 -14.13 6.31 -19.72
C ILE A 226 -14.56 4.85 -19.88
N LEU A 227 -14.58 4.33 -21.13
CA LEU A 227 -15.00 2.95 -21.40
C LEU A 227 -14.10 1.93 -20.69
N VAL A 228 -12.80 2.16 -20.69
CA VAL A 228 -11.82 1.28 -20.02
C VAL A 228 -11.97 1.35 -18.51
N SER A 229 -12.23 2.52 -17.94
CA SER A 229 -12.47 2.68 -16.50
C SER A 229 -13.79 2.00 -16.07
N LEU A 230 -14.84 2.12 -16.85
CA LEU A 230 -16.12 1.42 -16.61
C LEU A 230 -15.95 -0.10 -16.73
N LEU A 231 -15.18 -0.57 -17.72
CA LEU A 231 -14.86 -1.99 -17.85
C LEU A 231 -14.07 -2.50 -16.65
N ALA A 232 -13.10 -1.72 -16.17
CA ALA A 232 -12.34 -2.08 -14.96
C ALA A 232 -13.24 -2.17 -13.72
N ALA A 233 -14.16 -1.21 -13.54
CA ALA A 233 -15.16 -1.25 -12.46
C ALA A 233 -16.06 -2.49 -12.56
N PHE A 234 -16.56 -2.79 -13.77
CA PHE A 234 -17.37 -3.98 -14.02
C PHE A 234 -16.64 -5.29 -13.69
N ILE A 235 -15.38 -5.43 -14.16
CA ILE A 235 -14.56 -6.61 -13.85
C ILE A 235 -14.35 -6.73 -12.33
N THR A 236 -14.07 -5.63 -11.64
CA THR A 236 -13.90 -5.62 -10.19
C THR A 236 -15.18 -6.10 -9.47
N ILE A 237 -16.34 -5.60 -9.88
CA ILE A 237 -17.64 -6.05 -9.35
C ILE A 237 -17.85 -7.55 -9.59
N CYS A 238 -17.52 -8.05 -10.80
CA CYS A 238 -17.60 -9.49 -11.10
C CYS A 238 -16.69 -10.33 -10.20
N LEU A 239 -15.45 -9.87 -9.94
CA LEU A 239 -14.52 -10.56 -9.04
C LEU A 239 -15.05 -10.59 -7.60
N TYR A 240 -15.59 -9.48 -7.10
CA TYR A 240 -16.25 -9.45 -5.79
C TYR A 240 -17.55 -10.25 -5.78
N GLY A 241 -18.26 -10.34 -6.90
CA GLY A 241 -19.45 -11.19 -7.05
C GLY A 241 -19.19 -12.65 -6.71
N ILE A 242 -18.00 -13.18 -7.06
CA ILE A 242 -17.58 -14.53 -6.69
C ILE A 242 -17.44 -14.65 -5.16
N ILE A 243 -16.86 -13.66 -4.51
CA ILE A 243 -16.71 -13.61 -3.04
C ILE A 243 -18.10 -13.53 -2.38
N TRP A 244 -18.99 -12.67 -2.86
CA TRP A 244 -20.35 -12.53 -2.34
C TRP A 244 -21.16 -13.82 -2.48
N LEU A 245 -21.03 -14.53 -3.61
CA LEU A 245 -21.65 -15.84 -3.81
C LEU A 245 -21.14 -16.86 -2.79
N ALA A 246 -19.82 -16.89 -2.54
CA ALA A 246 -19.21 -17.81 -1.58
C ALA A 246 -19.65 -17.49 -0.14
N ILE A 247 -19.61 -16.24 0.28
CA ILE A 247 -20.06 -15.79 1.61
C ILE A 247 -21.54 -16.12 1.81
N GLY A 248 -22.40 -15.69 0.89
CA GLY A 248 -23.84 -15.85 1.01
C GLY A 248 -24.26 -17.32 1.02
N SER A 249 -23.65 -18.16 0.16
CA SER A 249 -23.93 -19.60 0.21
C SER A 249 -23.54 -20.23 1.55
N ASN A 250 -22.40 -19.81 2.12
CA ASN A 250 -21.91 -20.33 3.40
C ASN A 250 -22.81 -19.92 4.57
N LEU A 251 -23.22 -18.65 4.62
CA LEU A 251 -24.10 -18.12 5.67
C LEU A 251 -25.50 -18.77 5.58
N LEU A 252 -26.11 -18.80 4.40
CA LEU A 252 -27.44 -19.37 4.22
C LEU A 252 -27.51 -20.86 4.59
N ILE A 253 -26.49 -21.64 4.22
CA ILE A 253 -26.45 -23.07 4.57
C ILE A 253 -26.31 -23.29 6.09
N LYS A 254 -25.55 -22.40 6.77
CA LYS A 254 -25.30 -22.52 8.20
C LYS A 254 -26.43 -21.98 9.08
N GLU A 255 -27.04 -20.87 8.68
CA GLU A 255 -27.90 -20.06 9.53
C GLU A 255 -29.41 -20.24 9.19
N ASP A 256 -29.73 -20.53 7.92
CA ASP A 256 -31.12 -20.69 7.48
C ASP A 256 -31.54 -22.17 7.46
N PRO A 257 -32.50 -22.58 8.32
CA PRO A 257 -32.99 -23.94 8.35
C PRO A 257 -33.53 -24.46 7.00
N ALA A 258 -34.04 -23.55 6.14
CA ALA A 258 -34.57 -23.91 4.83
C ALA A 258 -33.51 -24.47 3.87
N PHE A 259 -32.22 -24.15 4.09
CA PHE A 259 -31.13 -24.54 3.22
C PHE A 259 -30.11 -25.50 3.87
N GLN A 260 -30.39 -25.96 5.10
CA GLN A 260 -29.54 -26.94 5.78
C GLN A 260 -29.41 -28.22 4.96
N GLY A 261 -28.15 -28.70 4.83
CA GLY A 261 -27.81 -29.88 4.02
C GLY A 261 -27.72 -29.66 2.52
N THR A 262 -27.95 -28.44 2.04
CA THR A 262 -27.74 -28.09 0.63
C THR A 262 -26.23 -27.87 0.37
N GLY A 263 -25.70 -28.42 -0.72
CA GLY A 263 -24.30 -28.17 -1.12
C GLY A 263 -24.09 -26.72 -1.62
N HIS A 264 -22.91 -26.11 -1.35
CA HIS A 264 -22.59 -24.74 -1.74
C HIS A 264 -22.81 -24.47 -3.25
N VAL A 265 -22.35 -25.37 -4.12
CA VAL A 265 -22.52 -25.24 -5.57
C VAL A 265 -24.00 -25.26 -5.95
N GLN A 266 -24.79 -26.15 -5.33
CA GLN A 266 -26.23 -26.24 -5.59
C GLN A 266 -26.96 -24.97 -5.10
N MET A 267 -26.55 -24.42 -3.96
CA MET A 267 -27.08 -23.17 -3.42
C MET A 267 -26.80 -21.99 -4.38
N ILE A 268 -25.57 -21.86 -4.85
CA ILE A 268 -25.17 -20.81 -5.78
C ILE A 268 -25.93 -20.94 -7.11
N LEU A 269 -26.09 -22.15 -7.66
CA LEU A 269 -26.77 -22.36 -8.94
C LEU A 269 -28.27 -22.13 -8.86
N ARG A 270 -28.92 -22.48 -7.75
CA ARG A 270 -30.37 -22.33 -7.60
C ARG A 270 -30.80 -20.95 -7.09
N HIS A 271 -29.98 -20.33 -6.24
CA HIS A 271 -30.31 -19.08 -5.55
C HIS A 271 -29.19 -18.01 -5.64
N PRO A 272 -28.65 -17.71 -6.85
CA PRO A 272 -27.49 -16.81 -6.99
C PRO A 272 -27.75 -15.41 -6.43
N PHE A 273 -28.95 -14.85 -6.67
CA PHE A 273 -29.30 -13.50 -6.23
C PHE A 273 -29.39 -13.40 -4.70
N ILE A 274 -29.94 -14.42 -4.02
CA ILE A 274 -30.01 -14.46 -2.57
C ILE A 274 -28.59 -14.58 -1.99
N CYS A 275 -27.75 -15.44 -2.56
CA CYS A 275 -26.35 -15.55 -2.13
C CYS A 275 -25.60 -14.21 -2.28
N VAL A 276 -25.75 -13.51 -3.43
CA VAL A 276 -25.09 -12.23 -3.64
C VAL A 276 -25.59 -11.18 -2.66
N SER A 277 -26.92 -11.05 -2.47
CA SER A 277 -27.46 -10.05 -1.52
C SER A 277 -27.00 -10.33 -0.10
N THR A 278 -27.07 -11.57 0.37
CA THR A 278 -26.59 -11.95 1.70
C THR A 278 -25.08 -11.67 1.89
N GLY A 279 -24.27 -11.97 0.85
CA GLY A 279 -22.85 -11.66 0.87
C GLY A 279 -22.55 -10.16 0.92
N ILE A 280 -23.29 -9.34 0.17
CA ILE A 280 -23.18 -7.87 0.20
C ILE A 280 -23.60 -7.35 1.58
N ASP A 281 -24.73 -7.79 2.10
CA ASP A 281 -25.25 -7.37 3.40
C ASP A 281 -24.26 -7.70 4.52
N TYR A 282 -23.64 -8.87 4.49
CA TYR A 282 -22.59 -9.25 5.42
C TYR A 282 -21.37 -8.30 5.35
N MET A 283 -20.90 -8.00 4.15
CA MET A 283 -19.76 -7.08 3.99
C MET A 283 -20.08 -5.64 4.41
N LEU A 284 -21.33 -5.21 4.26
CA LEU A 284 -21.77 -3.86 4.66
C LEU A 284 -22.09 -3.77 6.15
N ALA A 285 -22.62 -4.85 6.77
CA ALA A 285 -22.96 -4.91 8.19
C ALA A 285 -21.73 -4.89 9.11
N THR A 286 -20.58 -5.37 8.62
CA THR A 286 -19.31 -5.34 9.33
C THR A 286 -18.38 -4.26 8.74
N PRO A 287 -18.67 -2.97 8.94
CA PRO A 287 -17.84 -1.91 8.38
C PRO A 287 -16.49 -1.89 9.08
N TYR A 288 -15.44 -2.17 8.30
CA TYR A 288 -14.04 -2.11 8.77
C TYR A 288 -13.64 -0.72 9.26
N ILE A 289 -14.32 0.33 8.77
CA ILE A 289 -14.09 1.72 9.15
C ILE A 289 -15.40 2.33 9.61
N GLN A 290 -15.49 2.59 10.90
CA GLN A 290 -16.67 3.23 11.47
C GLN A 290 -16.75 4.71 11.08
N SER A 291 -17.97 5.22 10.96
CA SER A 291 -18.21 6.64 10.77
C SER A 291 -17.89 7.40 12.05
N VAL A 292 -17.21 8.53 11.91
CA VAL A 292 -16.88 9.41 13.03
C VAL A 292 -17.98 10.48 13.18
N SER A 293 -18.30 10.87 14.41
CA SER A 293 -19.25 11.94 14.70
C SER A 293 -18.94 13.20 13.90
N LYS A 294 -20.00 13.82 13.35
CA LYS A 294 -19.90 15.08 12.59
C LYS A 294 -19.44 16.24 13.47
N GLU A 295 -19.76 16.19 14.75
CA GLU A 295 -19.38 17.22 15.71
C GLU A 295 -17.86 17.22 15.89
N GLY A 296 -17.25 18.40 15.67
CA GLY A 296 -15.80 18.57 15.74
C GLY A 296 -15.01 17.78 14.69
N PHE A 297 -15.64 17.29 13.62
CA PHE A 297 -14.98 16.44 12.63
C PHE A 297 -13.76 17.09 11.99
N LEU A 298 -13.83 18.42 11.71
CA LEU A 298 -12.68 19.13 11.12
C LEU A 298 -11.43 19.05 12.02
N THR A 299 -11.59 19.21 13.33
CA THR A 299 -10.48 19.08 14.29
C THR A 299 -9.93 17.65 14.28
N LYS A 300 -10.80 16.63 14.28
CA LYS A 300 -10.41 15.23 14.20
C LYS A 300 -9.67 14.92 12.89
N LEU A 301 -10.12 15.47 11.77
CA LEU A 301 -9.46 15.34 10.47
C LEU A 301 -8.07 15.98 10.46
N VAL A 302 -7.92 17.18 11.01
CA VAL A 302 -6.61 17.86 11.12
C VAL A 302 -5.65 17.03 11.98
N THR A 303 -6.09 16.55 13.13
CA THR A 303 -5.29 15.65 13.99
C THR A 303 -4.92 14.35 13.27
N TRP A 304 -5.86 13.78 12.51
CA TRP A 304 -5.60 12.58 11.72
C TRP A 304 -4.56 12.83 10.63
N LEU A 305 -4.64 13.96 9.91
CA LEU A 305 -3.63 14.35 8.91
C LEU A 305 -2.25 14.57 9.54
N GLN A 306 -2.20 15.21 10.71
CA GLN A 306 -0.96 15.37 11.46
C GLN A 306 -0.35 14.01 11.82
N ASN A 307 -1.17 13.07 12.30
CA ASN A 307 -0.72 11.73 12.62
C ASN A 307 -0.27 10.95 11.37
N LEU A 308 -0.93 11.13 10.22
CA LEU A 308 -0.45 10.57 8.94
C LEU A 308 0.94 11.11 8.59
N PHE A 309 1.21 12.40 8.80
CA PHE A 309 2.53 12.99 8.56
C PHE A 309 3.58 12.45 9.53
N ILE A 310 3.21 12.20 10.79
CA ILE A 310 4.07 11.52 11.77
C ILE A 310 4.37 10.09 11.29
N GLN A 311 3.39 9.35 10.78
CA GLN A 311 3.62 8.02 10.19
C GLN A 311 4.58 8.06 9.01
N TYR A 312 4.55 9.11 8.18
CA TYR A 312 5.51 9.26 7.09
C TYR A 312 6.91 9.63 7.58
N LEU A 313 7.04 10.55 8.53
CA LEU A 313 8.34 11.08 8.95
C LEU A 313 8.31 11.49 10.43
N ASP A 314 8.40 10.50 11.30
CA ASP A 314 8.42 10.72 12.74
C ASP A 314 9.52 11.70 13.16
N GLY A 315 9.21 12.54 14.15
CA GLY A 315 10.12 13.58 14.69
C GLY A 315 10.48 14.71 13.71
N SER A 316 10.14 14.56 12.41
CA SER A 316 10.31 15.60 11.38
C SER A 316 9.05 15.75 10.52
N TRP A 317 7.90 15.38 11.05
CA TRP A 317 6.61 15.35 10.35
C TRP A 317 6.23 16.68 9.69
N TRP A 318 6.66 17.81 10.25
CA TRP A 318 6.42 19.16 9.73
C TRP A 318 7.04 19.40 8.35
N LEU A 319 8.05 18.61 7.94
CA LEU A 319 8.59 18.66 6.58
C LEU A 319 7.56 18.22 5.52
N ILE A 320 6.66 17.29 5.86
CA ILE A 320 5.65 16.79 4.91
C ILE A 320 4.71 17.91 4.43
N PRO A 321 4.01 18.66 5.31
CA PRO A 321 3.19 19.78 4.86
C PRO A 321 4.02 20.87 4.17
N MET A 322 5.28 21.12 4.57
CA MET A 322 6.14 22.07 3.86
C MET A 322 6.42 21.61 2.41
N ILE A 323 6.71 20.33 2.20
CA ILE A 323 6.92 19.75 0.85
C ILE A 323 5.62 19.86 0.03
N VAL A 324 4.47 19.56 0.63
CA VAL A 324 3.16 19.65 -0.05
C VAL A 324 2.86 21.10 -0.46
N ILE A 325 3.01 22.04 0.45
CA ILE A 325 2.78 23.48 0.17
C ILE A 325 3.81 23.98 -0.87
N GLY A 326 5.09 23.68 -0.68
CA GLY A 326 6.15 24.07 -1.62
C GLY A 326 5.94 23.50 -3.03
N GLY A 327 5.52 22.23 -3.13
CA GLY A 327 5.18 21.60 -4.40
C GLY A 327 3.96 22.27 -5.08
N PHE A 328 2.91 22.59 -4.34
CA PHE A 328 1.74 23.31 -4.88
C PHE A 328 2.10 24.73 -5.33
N LEU A 329 2.90 25.45 -4.56
CA LEU A 329 3.40 26.77 -4.96
C LEU A 329 4.23 26.71 -6.24
N ALA A 330 5.13 25.73 -6.32
CA ALA A 330 5.94 25.49 -7.53
C ALA A 330 5.06 25.26 -8.77
N LEU A 331 4.04 24.42 -8.65
CA LEU A 331 3.11 24.11 -9.72
C LEU A 331 2.23 25.33 -10.10
N GLY A 332 1.74 26.07 -9.10
CA GLY A 332 0.93 27.28 -9.31
C GLY A 332 1.71 28.40 -10.03
N ILE A 333 2.93 28.70 -9.56
CA ILE A 333 3.78 29.74 -10.15
C ILE A 333 4.15 29.39 -11.60
N ARG A 334 4.52 28.12 -11.88
CA ARG A 334 4.80 27.65 -13.26
C ARG A 334 3.61 27.85 -14.19
N THR A 335 2.40 27.57 -13.72
CA THR A 335 1.17 27.75 -14.50
C THR A 335 0.93 29.22 -14.82
N VAL A 336 1.12 30.11 -13.84
CA VAL A 336 0.96 31.58 -14.03
C VAL A 336 2.02 32.14 -14.98
N ILE A 337 3.31 31.79 -14.78
CA ILE A 337 4.39 32.28 -15.64
C ILE A 337 4.20 31.78 -17.07
N GLY A 338 3.88 30.48 -17.26
CA GLY A 338 3.61 29.91 -18.58
C GLY A 338 2.43 30.59 -19.29
N SER A 339 1.39 30.94 -18.54
CA SER A 339 0.22 31.66 -19.09
C SER A 339 0.57 33.11 -19.50
N ARG A 340 1.36 33.82 -18.69
CA ARG A 340 1.81 35.19 -19.01
C ARG A 340 2.70 35.23 -20.24
N LYS A 341 3.67 34.30 -20.34
CA LYS A 341 4.57 34.22 -21.49
C LYS A 341 3.82 33.94 -22.80
N ARG A 342 2.77 33.08 -22.76
CA ARG A 342 1.90 32.81 -23.92
C ARG A 342 1.08 34.04 -24.37
N ARG A 343 0.68 34.92 -23.45
CA ARG A 343 -0.05 36.16 -23.77
C ARG A 343 0.83 37.26 -24.34
N GLN A 344 2.14 37.23 -24.04
CA GLN A 344 3.09 38.25 -24.50
C GLN A 344 3.67 37.95 -25.89
N LEU A 345 3.61 36.70 -26.35
CA LEU A 345 4.05 36.32 -27.68
C LEU A 345 2.95 36.69 -28.69
N SER A 346 3.25 37.55 -29.65
CA SER A 346 2.39 37.83 -30.79
C SER A 346 2.22 36.59 -31.68
N GLU A 347 1.16 36.53 -32.51
CA GLU A 347 1.00 35.42 -33.45
C GLU A 347 2.15 35.30 -34.47
N GLU A 348 2.82 36.40 -34.78
CA GLU A 348 4.02 36.42 -35.66
C GLU A 348 5.27 35.86 -34.96
N ASP A 349 5.49 36.19 -33.68
CA ASP A 349 6.59 35.64 -32.87
C ASP A 349 6.42 34.14 -32.63
N MET A 350 5.21 33.63 -32.60
CA MET A 350 4.96 32.19 -32.46
C MET A 350 5.33 31.38 -33.71
N LYS A 351 5.17 31.95 -34.91
CA LYS A 351 5.57 31.29 -36.17
C LYS A 351 7.08 31.21 -36.37
N ASP A 352 7.83 32.20 -35.90
CA ASP A 352 9.30 32.21 -36.00
C ASP A 352 9.97 31.32 -34.93
N GLN A 353 9.37 31.17 -33.75
CA GLN A 353 9.85 30.24 -32.72
C GLN A 353 9.56 28.75 -33.00
N GLU A 354 8.60 28.40 -33.84
CA GLU A 354 8.42 27.03 -34.33
C GLU A 354 9.59 26.58 -35.24
N LYS A 355 10.42 27.50 -35.76
CA LYS A 355 11.60 27.20 -36.59
C LYS A 355 12.88 27.00 -35.77
N GLU A 356 12.97 27.47 -34.54
CA GLU A 356 14.12 27.22 -33.68
C GLU A 356 13.94 25.93 -32.87
N GLU A 357 14.54 24.89 -33.37
CA GLU A 357 14.57 23.49 -32.92
C GLU A 357 15.14 23.27 -31.50
N PHE A 358 15.41 24.34 -30.73
CA PHE A 358 16.15 24.23 -29.47
C PHE A 358 15.33 24.23 -28.20
N THR A 359 14.01 24.46 -28.23
CA THR A 359 13.15 24.51 -27.03
C THR A 359 12.21 23.31 -26.84
N GLY A 360 12.29 22.31 -27.71
CA GLY A 360 11.40 21.13 -27.70
C GLY A 360 11.48 20.31 -26.39
N GLN A 361 12.67 20.04 -25.90
CA GLN A 361 12.85 19.18 -24.72
C GLN A 361 12.31 19.79 -23.41
N THR A 362 12.44 21.11 -23.22
CA THR A 362 11.95 21.78 -22.00
C THR A 362 10.45 22.00 -22.03
N LYS A 363 9.86 22.29 -23.20
CA LYS A 363 8.40 22.38 -23.41
C LYS A 363 7.71 21.02 -23.25
N GLU A 364 8.32 19.95 -23.73
CA GLU A 364 7.78 18.60 -23.68
C GLU A 364 7.72 18.05 -22.25
N LYS A 365 8.72 18.34 -21.39
CA LYS A 365 8.77 17.94 -19.99
C LYS A 365 7.65 18.55 -19.13
N MET A 366 7.13 19.74 -19.49
CA MET A 366 6.12 20.46 -18.68
C MET A 366 4.68 20.24 -19.12
N ALA A 367 4.42 19.61 -20.29
CA ALA A 367 3.09 19.50 -20.89
C ALA A 367 2.30 18.24 -20.47
N GLY A 368 2.82 17.40 -19.58
CA GLY A 368 2.19 16.15 -19.18
C GLY A 368 1.13 16.29 -18.07
N ILE A 369 0.41 15.22 -17.83
CA ILE A 369 -0.68 15.15 -16.84
C ILE A 369 -0.20 15.15 -15.38
N LEU A 370 1.05 14.73 -15.10
CA LEU A 370 1.53 14.47 -13.75
C LEU A 370 1.33 15.65 -12.76
N PRO A 371 1.56 16.94 -13.14
CA PRO A 371 1.29 18.08 -12.26
C PRO A 371 -0.18 18.13 -11.80
N LEU A 372 -1.12 18.05 -12.75
CA LEU A 372 -2.56 18.09 -12.46
C LEU A 372 -2.98 16.89 -11.60
N LEU A 373 -2.53 15.70 -11.96
CA LEU A 373 -2.81 14.47 -11.25
C LEU A 373 -2.31 14.51 -9.80
N THR A 374 -1.06 14.97 -9.59
CA THR A 374 -0.48 15.06 -8.25
C THR A 374 -1.30 16.01 -7.36
N VAL A 375 -1.73 17.16 -7.90
CA VAL A 375 -2.59 18.10 -7.15
C VAL A 375 -3.94 17.46 -6.82
N ILE A 376 -4.63 16.91 -7.81
CA ILE A 376 -5.97 16.32 -7.61
C ILE A 376 -5.90 15.15 -6.62
N CYS A 377 -4.97 14.22 -6.79
CA CYS A 377 -4.84 13.06 -5.90
C CYS A 377 -4.48 13.46 -4.47
N THR A 378 -3.63 14.47 -4.27
CA THR A 378 -3.29 14.95 -2.92
C THR A 378 -4.46 15.64 -2.24
N LEU A 379 -5.18 16.51 -2.95
CA LEU A 379 -6.35 17.21 -2.40
C LEU A 379 -7.56 16.28 -2.20
N ALA A 380 -7.67 15.21 -2.97
CA ALA A 380 -8.74 14.22 -2.84
C ALA A 380 -8.68 13.49 -1.48
N ILE A 381 -7.50 13.30 -0.87
CA ILE A 381 -7.37 12.64 0.43
C ILE A 381 -8.22 13.36 1.48
N PRO A 382 -7.93 14.59 1.91
CA PRO A 382 -8.72 15.27 2.93
C PRO A 382 -10.17 15.50 2.48
N LEU A 383 -10.43 15.74 1.19
CA LEU A 383 -11.77 15.95 0.66
C LEU A 383 -12.67 14.72 0.85
N PHE A 384 -12.19 13.53 0.47
CA PHE A 384 -12.97 12.31 0.62
C PHE A 384 -13.22 11.96 2.08
N LEU A 385 -12.21 12.10 2.94
CA LEU A 385 -12.36 11.88 4.38
C LEU A 385 -13.39 12.84 4.97
N PHE A 386 -13.35 14.12 4.55
CA PHE A 386 -14.31 15.13 5.00
C PHE A 386 -15.73 14.79 4.57
N VAL A 387 -15.94 14.42 3.30
CA VAL A 387 -17.28 14.09 2.77
C VAL A 387 -17.84 12.81 3.39
N GLN A 388 -17.01 11.80 3.62
CA GLN A 388 -17.45 10.51 4.13
C GLN A 388 -17.58 10.47 5.67
N HIS A 389 -16.98 11.43 6.39
CA HIS A 389 -16.85 11.42 7.86
C HIS A 389 -16.22 10.12 8.37
N LYS A 390 -15.19 9.63 7.68
CA LYS A 390 -14.45 8.41 8.03
C LYS A 390 -12.96 8.71 8.11
N LEU A 391 -12.28 8.10 9.07
CA LEU A 391 -10.83 8.23 9.28
C LEU A 391 -10.19 6.85 9.22
N PRO A 392 -9.81 6.38 8.01
CA PRO A 392 -9.21 5.06 7.81
C PRO A 392 -7.84 4.94 8.48
N TYR A 393 -7.34 3.70 8.58
CA TYR A 393 -5.96 3.46 9.00
C TYR A 393 -4.96 4.14 8.06
N TYR A 394 -3.89 4.73 8.60
CA TYR A 394 -2.86 5.47 7.85
C TYR A 394 -2.23 4.64 6.74
N ARG A 395 -2.09 3.33 6.94
CA ARG A 395 -1.52 2.38 5.98
C ARG A 395 -2.25 2.36 4.62
N VAL A 396 -3.54 2.67 4.58
CA VAL A 396 -4.33 2.82 3.35
C VAL A 396 -3.77 3.93 2.45
N PHE A 397 -3.14 4.93 3.04
CA PHE A 397 -2.59 6.09 2.32
C PHE A 397 -1.09 5.97 2.01
N MET A 398 -0.53 4.76 1.97
CA MET A 398 0.87 4.55 1.57
C MET A 398 1.19 5.18 0.21
N TYR A 399 0.25 5.21 -0.74
CA TYR A 399 0.39 5.89 -2.03
C TYR A 399 0.59 7.42 -1.90
N GLY A 400 0.12 8.04 -0.83
CA GLY A 400 0.39 9.44 -0.50
C GLY A 400 1.88 9.72 -0.28
N GLY A 401 2.67 8.70 0.12
CA GLY A 401 4.12 8.80 0.15
C GLY A 401 4.73 9.01 -1.24
N ALA A 402 4.19 8.34 -2.26
CA ALA A 402 4.61 8.57 -3.65
C ALA A 402 4.22 9.97 -4.15
N LEU A 403 3.02 10.46 -3.78
CA LEU A 403 2.60 11.85 -4.07
C LEU A 403 3.51 12.87 -3.40
N THR A 404 3.85 12.65 -2.13
CA THR A 404 4.77 13.52 -1.38
C THR A 404 6.16 13.58 -2.04
N ALA A 405 6.69 12.44 -2.48
CA ALA A 405 7.96 12.37 -3.20
C ALA A 405 7.91 13.11 -4.55
N LEU A 406 6.81 12.99 -5.30
CA LEU A 406 6.61 13.74 -6.54
C LEU A 406 6.49 15.25 -6.28
N LEU A 407 5.80 15.67 -5.22
CA LEU A 407 5.73 17.10 -4.81
C LEU A 407 7.10 17.63 -4.41
N LEU A 408 7.92 16.84 -3.70
CA LEU A 408 9.32 17.17 -3.46
C LEU A 408 10.07 17.39 -4.77
N GLY A 409 9.89 16.52 -5.76
CA GLY A 409 10.46 16.67 -7.08
C GLY A 409 10.07 17.98 -7.76
N PHE A 410 8.77 18.35 -7.76
CA PHE A 410 8.30 19.63 -8.33
C PHE A 410 8.86 20.84 -7.58
N PHE A 411 8.94 20.76 -6.25
CA PHE A 411 9.51 21.82 -5.42
C PHE A 411 11.01 22.02 -5.71
N LEU A 412 11.80 20.94 -5.70
CA LEU A 412 13.22 21.00 -6.00
C LEU A 412 13.49 21.49 -7.43
N ASP A 413 12.73 20.99 -8.40
CA ASP A 413 12.87 21.38 -9.80
C ASP A 413 12.54 22.88 -10.04
N TRP A 414 11.70 23.47 -9.18
CA TRP A 414 11.36 24.89 -9.23
C TRP A 414 12.45 25.78 -8.60
N ILE A 415 12.97 25.40 -7.41
CA ILE A 415 13.92 26.25 -6.68
C ILE A 415 15.34 26.16 -7.23
N LEU A 416 15.69 25.07 -7.93
CA LEU A 416 17.04 24.86 -8.45
C LEU A 416 17.21 25.53 -9.83
N PRO A 417 18.32 26.26 -10.06
CA PRO A 417 18.57 26.93 -11.33
C PRO A 417 18.73 25.95 -12.50
N ASP A 418 18.36 26.40 -13.71
CA ASP A 418 18.34 25.56 -14.91
C ASP A 418 19.75 25.14 -15.41
N ASP A 419 20.76 25.94 -15.10
CA ASP A 419 22.08 25.83 -15.73
C ASP A 419 23.06 24.82 -15.12
N ARG A 420 22.67 24.08 -14.06
CA ARG A 420 23.65 23.26 -13.32
C ARG A 420 23.14 21.85 -13.05
N LYS A 421 23.58 20.87 -13.87
CA LYS A 421 23.46 19.43 -13.55
C LYS A 421 23.91 19.09 -12.13
N LYS A 422 24.93 19.78 -11.62
CA LYS A 422 25.49 19.64 -10.27
C LYS A 422 24.47 19.92 -9.16
N THR A 423 23.47 20.79 -9.37
CA THR A 423 22.50 21.17 -8.34
C THR A 423 21.47 20.06 -8.09
N GLY A 424 21.05 19.32 -9.12
CA GLY A 424 20.16 18.17 -8.96
C GLY A 424 20.82 17.03 -8.17
N TYR A 425 22.10 16.74 -8.44
CA TYR A 425 22.86 15.76 -7.66
C TYR A 425 23.12 16.24 -6.22
N ALA A 426 23.36 17.54 -6.00
CA ALA A 426 23.47 18.09 -4.66
C ALA A 426 22.17 17.94 -3.87
N ALA A 427 21.01 18.19 -4.49
CA ALA A 427 19.70 17.94 -3.88
C ALA A 427 19.51 16.46 -3.53
N PHE A 428 19.86 15.55 -4.44
CA PHE A 428 19.85 14.12 -4.17
C PHE A 428 20.72 13.75 -2.95
N LEU A 429 21.97 14.23 -2.92
CA LEU A 429 22.88 13.95 -1.80
C LEU A 429 22.34 14.50 -0.48
N THR A 430 21.69 15.68 -0.49
CA THR A 430 21.06 16.26 0.71
C THR A 430 19.91 15.39 1.22
N VAL A 431 19.02 14.94 0.32
CA VAL A 431 17.90 14.06 0.67
C VAL A 431 18.42 12.71 1.17
N ALA A 432 19.41 12.13 0.49
CA ALA A 432 20.00 10.87 0.90
C ALA A 432 20.71 10.96 2.25
N ALA A 433 21.50 12.02 2.49
CA ALA A 433 22.16 12.25 3.77
C ALA A 433 21.16 12.45 4.91
N PHE A 434 20.07 13.19 4.67
CA PHE A 434 18.98 13.31 5.63
C PHE A 434 18.32 11.96 5.93
N GLY A 435 18.14 11.11 4.90
CA GLY A 435 17.63 9.74 5.06
C GLY A 435 18.53 8.87 5.92
N ILE A 436 19.83 8.90 5.64
CA ILE A 436 20.83 8.16 6.44
C ILE A 436 20.83 8.66 7.89
N TRP A 437 20.76 9.97 8.08
CA TRP A 437 20.66 10.55 9.43
C TRP A 437 19.39 10.11 10.17
N CYS A 438 18.23 10.13 9.51
CA CYS A 438 16.98 9.63 10.10
C CYS A 438 17.09 8.15 10.47
N PHE A 439 17.68 7.34 9.59
CA PHE A 439 17.91 5.92 9.86
C PHE A 439 18.85 5.69 11.06
N ALA A 440 19.96 6.43 11.10
CA ALA A 440 20.95 6.28 12.16
C ALA A 440 20.46 6.74 13.54
N THR A 441 19.61 7.79 13.58
CA THR A 441 19.16 8.39 14.85
C THR A 441 17.87 7.80 15.40
N ARG A 442 16.97 7.30 14.54
CA ARG A 442 15.62 6.85 14.95
C ARG A 442 15.38 5.39 14.63
N GLY A 443 16.10 4.85 13.64
CA GLY A 443 15.79 3.56 13.04
C GLY A 443 14.43 3.57 12.32
N TYR A 444 14.19 2.55 11.53
CA TYR A 444 12.86 2.25 11.03
C TYR A 444 12.30 1.08 11.84
N GLN A 445 11.80 1.40 13.05
CA GLN A 445 11.18 0.40 13.89
C GLN A 445 9.89 -0.08 13.26
N ASN A 446 9.62 -1.36 13.40
CA ASN A 446 8.37 -1.92 12.95
C ASN A 446 7.29 -1.68 14.02
N GLN A 447 6.65 -0.51 13.96
CA GLN A 447 5.60 -0.10 14.91
C GLN A 447 4.39 -1.06 14.95
N TYR A 448 4.22 -1.89 13.92
CA TYR A 448 3.09 -2.82 13.84
C TYR A 448 3.34 -4.17 14.50
N SER A 449 4.58 -4.55 14.79
CA SER A 449 4.93 -5.85 15.38
C SER A 449 5.72 -5.76 16.69
N ASP A 450 5.63 -4.63 17.39
CA ASP A 450 6.35 -4.46 18.66
C ASP A 450 5.93 -5.50 19.69
N ARG A 451 4.63 -5.86 19.72
CA ARG A 451 4.10 -6.88 20.61
C ARG A 451 4.60 -8.27 20.23
N GLU A 452 4.53 -8.62 18.93
CA GLU A 452 5.03 -9.91 18.42
C GLU A 452 6.56 -10.01 18.58
N HIS A 453 7.28 -8.92 18.44
CA HIS A 453 8.72 -8.89 18.73
C HIS A 453 8.99 -9.16 20.20
N SER A 454 8.25 -8.54 21.10
CA SER A 454 8.29 -8.79 22.53
C SER A 454 8.00 -10.27 22.88
N MET A 455 7.04 -10.88 22.18
CA MET A 455 6.72 -12.31 22.30
C MET A 455 7.87 -13.18 21.80
N GLN A 456 8.42 -12.89 20.61
CA GLN A 456 9.55 -13.62 20.05
C GLN A 456 10.77 -13.60 20.99
N GLU A 457 11.03 -12.47 21.65
CA GLU A 457 12.11 -12.36 22.64
C GLU A 457 11.93 -13.35 23.80
N VAL A 458 10.72 -13.43 24.35
CA VAL A 458 10.40 -14.34 25.47
C VAL A 458 10.53 -15.80 25.03
N LEU A 459 10.03 -16.14 23.84
CA LEU A 459 10.10 -17.51 23.30
C LEU A 459 11.54 -17.94 23.02
N ALA A 460 12.36 -17.06 22.45
CA ALA A 460 13.78 -17.37 22.14
C ALA A 460 14.59 -17.62 23.42
N LYS A 461 14.40 -16.79 24.45
CA LYS A 461 15.07 -16.96 25.75
C LYS A 461 14.57 -18.19 26.52
N GLY A 462 13.34 -18.62 26.24
CA GLY A 462 12.72 -19.78 26.86
C GLY A 462 13.11 -21.13 26.26
N ASN A 463 13.82 -21.18 25.11
CA ASN A 463 14.15 -22.42 24.38
C ASN A 463 12.92 -23.28 24.07
N ILE A 464 11.88 -22.66 23.51
CA ILE A 464 10.61 -23.32 23.22
C ILE A 464 10.71 -24.40 22.13
N GLU A 465 11.81 -24.44 21.38
CA GLU A 465 12.04 -25.37 20.26
C GLU A 465 11.92 -26.85 20.64
N GLU A 466 12.15 -27.17 21.91
CA GLU A 466 12.08 -28.54 22.45
C GLU A 466 10.68 -28.90 22.97
N ALA A 467 9.73 -27.97 22.92
CA ALA A 467 8.40 -28.18 23.48
C ALA A 467 7.53 -29.09 22.61
N GLN A 468 6.83 -30.02 23.24
CA GLN A 468 5.82 -30.86 22.58
C GLN A 468 4.40 -30.32 22.75
N ASN A 469 4.15 -29.68 23.89
CA ASN A 469 2.82 -29.15 24.26
C ASN A 469 2.96 -27.73 24.81
N VAL A 470 2.57 -26.74 23.99
CA VAL A 470 2.58 -25.32 24.33
C VAL A 470 1.17 -24.80 24.43
N CYS A 471 0.82 -24.29 25.59
CA CYS A 471 -0.42 -23.57 25.82
C CYS A 471 -0.24 -22.07 25.66
N VAL A 472 -1.22 -21.41 25.07
CA VAL A 472 -1.23 -19.95 24.82
C VAL A 472 -2.53 -19.33 25.31
N THR A 473 -2.51 -18.04 25.65
CA THR A 473 -3.69 -17.33 26.13
C THR A 473 -4.55 -16.72 25.05
N ASP A 474 -4.00 -16.55 23.82
CA ASP A 474 -4.76 -16.05 22.68
C ASP A 474 -4.31 -16.69 21.33
N CYS A 475 -5.12 -16.53 20.29
CA CYS A 475 -4.84 -17.11 18.97
C CYS A 475 -3.66 -16.43 18.26
N THR A 476 -3.32 -15.19 18.59
CA THR A 476 -2.22 -14.46 17.95
C THR A 476 -0.88 -15.10 18.31
N GLN A 477 -0.76 -15.55 19.56
CA GLN A 477 0.43 -16.23 20.08
C GLN A 477 0.66 -17.56 19.33
N GLN A 478 -0.38 -18.35 19.09
CA GLN A 478 -0.22 -19.64 18.40
C GLN A 478 0.24 -19.45 16.95
N TYR A 479 -0.22 -18.41 16.25
CA TYR A 479 0.22 -18.18 14.87
C TYR A 479 1.69 -17.81 14.80
N LEU A 480 2.19 -17.00 15.71
CA LEU A 480 3.61 -16.64 15.75
C LEU A 480 4.49 -17.85 16.09
N ILE A 481 4.10 -18.64 17.11
CA ILE A 481 4.82 -19.86 17.51
C ILE A 481 4.87 -20.83 16.33
N ARG A 482 3.76 -21.07 15.66
CA ARG A 482 3.71 -21.91 14.48
C ARG A 482 4.58 -21.38 13.34
N PHE A 483 4.61 -20.07 13.11
CA PHE A 483 5.38 -19.46 12.04
C PHE A 483 6.89 -19.55 12.28
N LEU A 484 7.33 -19.27 13.51
CA LEU A 484 8.75 -19.24 13.87
C LEU A 484 9.34 -20.64 14.15
N TYR A 485 8.58 -21.51 14.79
CA TYR A 485 9.06 -22.79 15.33
C TYR A 485 8.38 -24.03 14.72
N GLY A 486 7.32 -23.86 13.94
CA GLY A 486 6.55 -24.98 13.39
C GLY A 486 5.69 -25.72 14.42
N ILE A 487 5.61 -25.24 15.65
CA ILE A 487 4.87 -25.86 16.74
C ILE A 487 3.40 -25.47 16.63
N THR A 488 2.49 -26.43 16.66
CA THR A 488 1.05 -26.21 16.72
C THR A 488 0.56 -26.19 18.15
N CYS A 489 -0.10 -25.10 18.56
CA CYS A 489 -0.68 -24.95 19.90
C CYS A 489 -2.18 -25.31 19.84
N GLU A 490 -2.49 -26.59 19.57
CA GLU A 490 -3.89 -27.07 19.43
C GLU A 490 -4.56 -27.28 20.78
N ASN A 491 -3.79 -27.70 21.79
CA ASN A 491 -4.29 -27.89 23.14
C ASN A 491 -4.22 -26.57 23.91
N GLN A 492 -5.37 -26.11 24.39
CA GLN A 492 -5.50 -24.92 25.22
C GLN A 492 -5.62 -25.25 26.71
N GLN A 493 -5.38 -26.52 27.10
CA GLN A 493 -5.37 -26.93 28.50
C GLN A 493 -4.03 -26.57 29.13
N ILE A 494 -4.06 -25.77 30.19
CA ILE A 494 -2.86 -25.29 30.87
C ILE A 494 -2.22 -26.43 31.68
N GLU A 495 -3.05 -27.24 32.37
CA GLU A 495 -2.59 -28.35 33.16
C GLU A 495 -1.95 -29.41 32.28
N GLY A 496 -0.71 -29.77 32.62
CA GLY A 496 0.08 -30.75 31.85
C GLY A 496 0.75 -30.21 30.60
N SER A 497 0.73 -28.89 30.36
CA SER A 497 1.50 -28.28 29.28
C SER A 497 2.99 -28.18 29.63
N ASP A 498 3.88 -28.37 28.62
CA ASP A 498 5.33 -28.16 28.81
C ASP A 498 5.66 -26.69 29.04
N PHE A 499 4.97 -25.80 28.29
CA PHE A 499 5.10 -24.36 28.39
C PHE A 499 3.73 -23.67 28.36
N LEU A 500 3.61 -22.62 29.14
CA LEU A 500 2.51 -21.65 29.08
C LEU A 500 3.05 -20.29 28.72
N LEU A 501 2.65 -19.75 27.57
CA LEU A 501 2.89 -18.36 27.22
C LEU A 501 1.70 -17.50 27.66
N LEU A 502 1.90 -16.75 28.73
CA LEU A 502 0.90 -15.89 29.35
C LEU A 502 1.04 -14.45 28.87
N ASP A 503 -0.03 -13.89 28.32
CA ASP A 503 -0.17 -12.46 28.17
C ASP A 503 -0.31 -11.79 29.55
N ARG A 504 0.50 -10.78 29.85
CA ARG A 504 0.44 -10.09 31.16
C ARG A 504 -0.91 -9.45 31.45
N ARG A 505 -1.68 -9.09 30.44
CA ARG A 505 -3.06 -8.60 30.63
C ARG A 505 -3.94 -9.66 31.34
N MET A 506 -3.69 -10.93 31.08
CA MET A 506 -4.43 -12.04 31.70
C MET A 506 -4.04 -12.29 33.15
N ALA A 507 -2.94 -11.70 33.63
CA ALA A 507 -2.55 -11.73 35.05
C ALA A 507 -3.25 -10.63 35.88
N ASP A 508 -3.97 -9.71 35.23
CA ASP A 508 -4.74 -8.66 35.89
C ASP A 508 -6.20 -9.10 36.05
N PRO A 509 -6.70 -9.26 37.30
CA PRO A 509 -8.08 -9.65 37.54
C PRO A 509 -9.11 -8.59 37.10
N ASP A 510 -8.68 -7.33 36.97
CA ASP A 510 -9.54 -6.21 36.58
C ASP A 510 -9.60 -6.04 35.04
N PHE A 511 -8.83 -6.82 34.27
CA PHE A 511 -8.87 -6.79 32.81
C PHE A 511 -10.19 -7.36 32.31
N THR A 512 -11.02 -6.51 31.73
CA THR A 512 -12.38 -6.86 31.28
C THR A 512 -12.58 -6.70 29.77
N GLU A 513 -11.55 -6.33 29.02
CA GLU A 513 -11.62 -6.21 27.58
C GLU A 513 -11.84 -7.59 26.95
N MET A 514 -13.00 -7.75 26.30
CA MET A 514 -13.41 -9.02 25.71
C MET A 514 -13.05 -8.99 24.23
N GLU A 515 -12.08 -9.82 23.83
CA GLU A 515 -11.73 -10.07 22.44
C GLU A 515 -12.04 -11.54 22.10
N TRP A 516 -12.62 -11.78 20.93
CA TRP A 516 -12.96 -13.13 20.44
C TRP A 516 -11.73 -14.04 20.24
N GLU A 517 -10.54 -13.43 20.29
CA GLU A 517 -9.23 -14.07 20.08
C GLU A 517 -8.65 -14.70 21.35
N PHE A 518 -9.19 -14.33 22.54
CA PHE A 518 -8.68 -14.82 23.81
C PHE A 518 -9.26 -16.19 24.17
N TYR A 519 -8.38 -17.11 24.51
CA TYR A 519 -8.75 -18.44 25.02
C TYR A 519 -8.87 -18.46 26.53
N HIS A 520 -8.05 -17.68 27.22
CA HIS A 520 -7.99 -17.61 28.68
C HIS A 520 -8.06 -16.17 29.15
N TYR A 521 -8.78 -15.96 30.22
CA TYR A 521 -8.84 -14.76 31.03
C TYR A 521 -8.40 -15.09 32.47
N TYR A 522 -8.18 -14.09 33.34
CA TYR A 522 -7.75 -14.29 34.71
C TYR A 522 -8.51 -15.40 35.43
N ASN A 523 -9.84 -15.40 35.32
CA ASN A 523 -10.73 -16.36 36.01
C ASN A 523 -10.71 -17.78 35.41
N THR A 524 -10.18 -17.97 34.22
CA THR A 524 -10.08 -19.28 33.56
C THR A 524 -8.70 -19.89 33.66
N ILE A 525 -7.73 -19.17 34.21
CA ILE A 525 -6.38 -19.66 34.45
C ILE A 525 -6.36 -20.40 35.80
N PRO A 526 -5.91 -21.67 35.85
CA PRO A 526 -5.78 -22.43 37.10
C PRO A 526 -4.54 -21.95 37.87
N TRP A 527 -4.67 -20.81 38.54
CA TRP A 527 -3.54 -20.15 39.23
C TRP A 527 -2.84 -21.01 40.30
N ASP A 528 -3.62 -21.87 40.97
CA ASP A 528 -3.02 -22.81 41.96
C ASP A 528 -2.03 -23.74 41.24
N TYR A 529 -2.41 -24.31 40.10
CA TYR A 529 -1.53 -25.15 39.28
C TYR A 529 -0.33 -24.36 38.74
N VAL A 530 -0.57 -23.18 38.18
CA VAL A 530 0.52 -22.34 37.63
C VAL A 530 1.55 -21.98 38.70
N ASN A 531 1.07 -21.70 39.91
CA ASN A 531 1.95 -21.30 41.01
C ASN A 531 2.68 -22.48 41.69
N THR A 532 2.14 -23.72 41.62
CA THR A 532 2.71 -24.90 42.29
C THR A 532 3.46 -25.83 41.35
N GLU A 533 2.97 -26.01 40.13
CA GLU A 533 3.46 -27.02 39.17
C GLU A 533 4.21 -26.40 37.98
N MET A 534 4.27 -25.06 37.91
CA MET A 534 5.00 -24.37 36.84
C MET A 534 6.02 -23.39 37.39
N GLU A 535 7.16 -23.29 36.74
CA GLU A 535 8.22 -22.32 37.04
C GLU A 535 8.23 -21.19 36.01
N LYS A 536 8.35 -19.95 36.49
CA LYS A 536 8.53 -18.78 35.63
C LYS A 536 9.93 -18.78 35.04
N LYS A 537 10.04 -19.06 33.74
CA LYS A 537 11.32 -19.17 33.05
C LYS A 537 11.85 -17.82 32.56
N TYR A 538 10.98 -16.99 31.99
CA TYR A 538 11.32 -15.66 31.50
C TYR A 538 10.11 -14.74 31.48
N GLU A 539 10.34 -13.44 31.64
CA GLU A 539 9.29 -12.43 31.47
C GLU A 539 9.83 -11.13 30.88
N ASN A 540 8.97 -10.39 30.20
CA ASN A 540 9.20 -9.02 29.78
C ASN A 540 7.96 -8.15 30.06
N GLN A 541 7.89 -6.96 29.48
CA GLN A 541 6.77 -6.03 29.72
C GLN A 541 5.39 -6.55 29.27
N ASN A 542 5.31 -7.48 28.30
CA ASN A 542 4.07 -7.93 27.69
C ASN A 542 3.75 -9.40 27.98
N PHE A 543 4.73 -10.26 28.18
CA PHE A 543 4.55 -11.71 28.28
C PHE A 543 5.33 -12.33 29.41
N ILE A 544 4.80 -13.44 29.93
CA ILE A 544 5.46 -14.33 30.89
C ILE A 544 5.46 -15.73 30.28
N LEU A 545 6.60 -16.38 30.30
CA LEU A 545 6.75 -17.77 29.90
C LEU A 545 6.97 -18.63 31.16
N TYR A 546 6.06 -19.56 31.38
CA TYR A 546 6.18 -20.59 32.38
C TYR A 546 6.58 -21.92 31.74
N THR A 547 7.31 -22.76 32.45
CA THR A 547 7.63 -24.15 32.10
C THR A 547 7.12 -25.08 33.18
N GLY A 548 6.59 -26.24 32.80
CA GLY A 548 6.23 -27.28 33.79
C GLY A 548 7.46 -27.75 34.57
N ILE A 549 7.31 -27.93 35.85
CA ILE A 549 8.35 -28.47 36.73
C ILE A 549 8.48 -29.97 36.36
N ARG A 550 9.54 -30.32 35.64
CA ARG A 550 9.85 -31.74 35.38
C ARG A 550 10.52 -32.26 36.65
N GLU A 551 9.92 -33.26 37.31
CA GLU A 551 10.67 -34.06 38.29
C GLU A 551 11.90 -34.63 37.57
N GLU A 552 13.11 -34.23 37.96
CA GLU A 552 14.31 -34.90 37.51
C GLU A 552 14.17 -36.37 37.90
N THR A 553 13.90 -37.22 36.90
CA THR A 553 13.97 -38.67 37.09
C THR A 553 15.39 -39.00 37.50
N LYS A 554 15.55 -39.20 38.81
CA LYS A 554 16.79 -39.70 39.45
C LYS A 554 17.15 -41.07 38.94
#